data_629c99051c7fa271d5071fa123faa494
#
_entry.id   629c99051c7fa271d5071fa123faa494
#
_cell.length_a   1.000
_cell.length_b   1.000
_cell.length_c   1.000
_cell.angle_alpha   90.00
_cell.angle_beta   90.00
_cell.angle_gamma   90.00
#
_symmetry.space_group_name_H-M   'P 1'
#
loop_
_entity.id
_entity.type
_entity.pdbx_description
1 polymer ?
#
loop_
_entity_poly.entity_id
_entity_poly.type
_entity_poly.pdbx_seq_one_letter_code
_entity_poly.pdbx_strand_id
1 'polypeptide(L)'
;METKRRYGIVTQTKYYNFVNFGAMLQCYALQQALNKLGVDNTVVDYRTDPLLLTDIDDPLKSMQDSRFLSRLGCRLSYPAIHRANRKFDAFWEKNYRKTPKVYTSQNFNELDFDGYICGSDTVWDIEETKGFDKGFFADYDCMHGKHNFSYSPSTGGYAFKESDRSELTRLLGNFRSIALREKEGAGIIQDC
;
A
#
# COMPACT_ATOMS: atom_id res chain seq x y z
N MET A 1 29.62 14.79 8.16
CA MET A 1 28.27 15.01 7.59
C MET A 1 27.48 13.73 7.84
N GLU A 2 26.44 13.79 8.63
CA GLU A 2 25.54 12.62 8.77
C GLU A 2 24.91 12.35 7.40
N THR A 3 25.10 11.15 6.90
CA THR A 3 24.44 10.73 5.64
C THR A 3 22.93 10.73 5.88
N LYS A 4 22.21 11.54 5.13
CA LYS A 4 20.77 11.67 5.23
C LYS A 4 20.14 10.33 4.84
N ARG A 5 19.37 9.73 5.75
CA ARG A 5 18.70 8.45 5.49
C ARG A 5 17.65 8.57 4.38
N ARG A 6 17.60 7.55 3.52
CA ARG A 6 16.61 7.41 2.44
C ARG A 6 15.49 6.46 2.88
N TYR A 7 14.26 6.90 2.73
CA TYR A 7 13.08 6.12 3.11
C TYR A 7 12.24 5.70 1.92
N GLY A 8 11.85 4.41 1.89
CA GLY A 8 10.84 3.91 0.98
C GLY A 8 9.44 4.07 1.58
N ILE A 9 8.50 4.70 0.87
CA ILE A 9 7.08 4.75 1.28
C ILE A 9 6.37 3.55 0.65
N VAL A 10 5.81 2.67 1.49
CA VAL A 10 5.09 1.46 1.08
C VAL A 10 3.64 1.57 1.53
N THR A 11 2.75 1.84 0.60
CA THR A 11 1.32 2.04 0.86
C THR A 11 0.51 1.68 -0.38
N GLN A 12 -0.80 1.63 -0.22
CA GLN A 12 -1.68 1.57 -1.38
C GLN A 12 -1.56 2.86 -2.21
N THR A 13 -1.48 2.70 -3.53
CA THR A 13 -1.35 3.81 -4.47
C THR A 13 -2.48 3.73 -5.52
N LYS A 14 -2.13 3.80 -6.81
CA LYS A 14 -3.14 3.71 -7.88
C LYS A 14 -3.67 2.28 -8.10
N TYR A 15 -2.99 1.28 -7.58
CA TYR A 15 -3.32 -0.12 -7.81
C TYR A 15 -4.26 -0.64 -6.73
N TYR A 16 -5.53 -0.65 -7.09
CA TYR A 16 -6.62 -1.30 -6.40
C TYR A 16 -7.55 -1.90 -7.47
N ASN A 17 -8.63 -2.57 -7.11
CA ASN A 17 -9.61 -3.10 -8.09
C ASN A 17 -10.14 -2.03 -9.07
N PHE A 18 -9.89 -0.78 -8.77
CA PHE A 18 -10.18 0.41 -9.58
C PHE A 18 -9.24 1.54 -9.14
N VAL A 19 -9.09 2.56 -9.96
CA VAL A 19 -8.29 3.74 -9.58
C VAL A 19 -8.94 4.43 -8.39
N ASN A 20 -8.23 4.42 -7.25
CA ASN A 20 -8.70 4.97 -6.00
C ASN A 20 -8.06 6.33 -5.74
N PHE A 21 -8.88 7.40 -5.75
CA PHE A 21 -8.42 8.76 -5.45
C PHE A 21 -7.85 8.88 -4.04
N GLY A 22 -8.51 8.24 -3.07
CA GLY A 22 -8.10 8.30 -1.67
C GLY A 22 -6.69 7.75 -1.50
N ALA A 23 -6.43 6.57 -2.05
CA ALA A 23 -5.13 5.92 -2.00
C ALA A 23 -4.03 6.78 -2.65
N MET A 24 -4.31 7.37 -3.82
CA MET A 24 -3.35 8.25 -4.47
C MET A 24 -3.09 9.52 -3.67
N LEU A 25 -4.13 10.23 -3.27
CA LEU A 25 -3.97 11.52 -2.60
C LEU A 25 -3.35 11.41 -1.21
N GLN A 26 -3.65 10.35 -0.43
CA GLN A 26 -3.02 10.14 0.86
C GLN A 26 -1.51 9.89 0.71
N CYS A 27 -1.10 9.05 -0.25
CA CYS A 27 0.31 8.78 -0.54
C CYS A 27 1.04 10.05 -1.00
N TYR A 28 0.43 10.83 -1.88
CA TYR A 28 0.95 12.12 -2.32
C TYR A 28 1.13 13.09 -1.15
N ALA A 29 0.10 13.22 -0.30
CA ALA A 29 0.14 14.10 0.87
C ALA A 29 1.26 13.71 1.84
N LEU A 30 1.42 12.41 2.12
CA LEU A 30 2.51 11.90 2.94
C LEU A 30 3.87 12.26 2.34
N GLN A 31 4.07 12.00 1.04
CA GLN A 31 5.32 12.35 0.36
C GLN A 31 5.61 13.85 0.46
N GLN A 32 4.62 14.73 0.24
CA GLN A 32 4.80 16.17 0.35
C GLN A 32 5.10 16.62 1.79
N ALA A 33 4.46 16.01 2.79
CA ALA A 33 4.76 16.28 4.19
C ALA A 33 6.21 15.92 4.54
N LEU A 34 6.69 14.76 4.14
CA LEU A 34 8.06 14.32 4.33
C LEU A 34 9.06 15.23 3.61
N ASN A 35 8.74 15.66 2.38
CA ASN A 35 9.58 16.62 1.65
C ASN A 35 9.71 17.96 2.38
N LYS A 36 8.60 18.48 2.95
CA LYS A 36 8.62 19.72 3.78
C LYS A 36 9.46 19.56 5.04
N LEU A 37 9.48 18.38 5.63
CA LEU A 37 10.34 18.05 6.77
C LEU A 37 11.79 17.78 6.37
N GLY A 38 12.09 17.84 5.09
CA GLY A 38 13.43 17.59 4.58
C GLY A 38 13.85 16.12 4.62
N VAL A 39 12.91 15.16 4.77
CA VAL A 39 13.18 13.72 4.75
C VAL A 39 13.36 13.25 3.32
N ASP A 40 14.47 12.56 3.04
CA ASP A 40 14.70 11.94 1.75
C ASP A 40 13.84 10.68 1.62
N ASN A 41 12.92 10.68 0.66
CA ASN A 41 11.92 9.63 0.53
C ASN A 41 11.58 9.32 -0.93
N THR A 42 11.13 8.11 -1.19
CA THR A 42 10.72 7.65 -2.52
C THR A 42 9.51 6.72 -2.35
N VAL A 43 8.45 6.93 -3.10
CA VAL A 43 7.31 6.01 -3.10
C VAL A 43 7.70 4.73 -3.83
N VAL A 44 7.53 3.60 -3.18
CA VAL A 44 7.70 2.28 -3.81
C VAL A 44 6.46 1.99 -4.64
N ASP A 45 6.62 1.80 -5.95
CA ASP A 45 5.55 1.35 -6.82
C ASP A 45 5.31 -0.14 -6.56
N TYR A 46 4.60 -0.43 -5.46
CA TYR A 46 4.38 -1.77 -4.92
C TYR A 46 3.02 -2.31 -5.33
N ARG A 47 3.02 -3.54 -5.82
CA ARG A 47 1.80 -4.32 -6.09
C ARG A 47 1.79 -5.57 -5.25
N THR A 48 0.79 -5.72 -4.41
CA THR A 48 0.54 -6.94 -3.64
C THR A 48 0.13 -8.09 -4.56
N ASP A 49 0.39 -9.33 -4.16
CA ASP A 49 0.05 -10.52 -4.97
C ASP A 49 -1.44 -10.60 -5.36
N PRO A 50 -2.40 -10.28 -4.47
CA PRO A 50 -3.81 -10.22 -4.86
C PRO A 50 -4.09 -9.21 -5.98
N LEU A 51 -3.39 -8.09 -6.02
CA LEU A 51 -3.55 -7.07 -7.05
C LEU A 51 -2.97 -7.47 -8.40
N LEU A 52 -2.03 -8.41 -8.43
CA LEU A 52 -1.50 -8.97 -9.69
C LEU A 52 -2.56 -9.77 -10.46
N LEU A 53 -3.60 -10.24 -9.75
CA LEU A 53 -4.73 -10.94 -10.34
C LEU A 53 -5.79 -10.00 -10.94
N THR A 54 -5.70 -8.71 -10.66
CA THR A 54 -6.63 -7.69 -11.16
C THR A 54 -5.99 -6.93 -12.31
N ASP A 55 -6.78 -6.65 -13.35
CA ASP A 55 -6.34 -5.82 -14.47
C ASP A 55 -7.09 -4.49 -14.40
N ILE A 56 -6.37 -3.44 -14.03
CA ILE A 56 -6.94 -2.08 -13.90
C ILE A 56 -7.38 -1.56 -15.27
N ASP A 57 -6.70 -2.00 -16.33
CA ASP A 57 -7.01 -1.59 -17.69
C ASP A 57 -8.12 -2.44 -18.31
N ASP A 58 -8.38 -3.63 -17.77
CA ASP A 58 -9.50 -4.48 -18.17
C ASP A 58 -10.35 -4.92 -16.94
N PRO A 59 -11.22 -4.07 -16.44
CA PRO A 59 -12.09 -4.40 -15.31
C PRO A 59 -13.05 -5.57 -15.59
N LEU A 60 -13.22 -6.00 -16.84
CA LEU A 60 -14.03 -7.16 -17.19
C LEU A 60 -13.38 -8.48 -16.74
N LYS A 61 -12.06 -8.52 -16.60
CA LYS A 61 -11.37 -9.71 -16.05
C LYS A 61 -11.77 -10.00 -14.63
N SER A 62 -11.90 -8.98 -13.79
CA SER A 62 -12.35 -9.13 -12.39
C SER A 62 -13.85 -9.40 -12.25
N MET A 63 -14.62 -9.29 -13.33
CA MET A 63 -16.08 -9.46 -13.35
C MET A 63 -16.52 -10.76 -14.04
N GLN A 64 -15.67 -11.77 -14.16
CA GLN A 64 -15.98 -13.02 -14.88
C GLN A 64 -17.24 -13.72 -14.32
N ASP A 65 -17.45 -13.68 -13.01
CA ASP A 65 -18.57 -14.28 -12.31
C ASP A 65 -19.78 -13.33 -12.10
N SER A 66 -19.73 -12.11 -12.66
CA SER A 66 -20.79 -11.13 -12.48
C SER A 66 -21.96 -11.33 -13.46
N ARG A 67 -23.14 -10.81 -13.06
CA ARG A 67 -24.35 -10.85 -13.90
C ARG A 67 -24.11 -10.19 -15.26
N PHE A 68 -24.71 -10.73 -16.33
CA PHE A 68 -24.59 -10.25 -17.70
C PHE A 68 -24.80 -8.74 -17.86
N LEU A 69 -25.82 -8.17 -17.17
CA LEU A 69 -26.10 -6.72 -17.23
C LEU A 69 -24.98 -5.88 -16.63
N SER A 70 -24.32 -6.37 -15.57
CA SER A 70 -23.17 -5.68 -14.96
C SER A 70 -21.97 -5.64 -15.91
N ARG A 71 -21.72 -6.75 -16.62
CA ARG A 71 -20.66 -6.82 -17.63
C ARG A 71 -20.93 -5.91 -18.81
N LEU A 72 -22.18 -5.83 -19.27
CA LEU A 72 -22.59 -4.93 -20.35
C LEU A 72 -22.41 -3.46 -19.93
N GLY A 73 -22.87 -3.10 -18.72
CA GLY A 73 -22.68 -1.75 -18.17
C GLY A 73 -21.20 -1.36 -18.07
N CYS A 74 -20.36 -2.27 -17.58
CA CYS A 74 -18.92 -2.06 -17.51
C CYS A 74 -18.31 -1.83 -18.90
N ARG A 75 -18.71 -2.63 -19.88
CA ARG A 75 -18.24 -2.51 -21.27
C ARG A 75 -18.62 -1.19 -21.93
N LEU A 76 -19.82 -0.67 -21.65
CA LEU A 76 -20.26 0.63 -22.11
C LEU A 76 -19.51 1.79 -21.43
N SER A 77 -19.12 1.62 -20.16
CA SER A 77 -18.37 2.60 -19.38
C SER A 77 -16.86 2.60 -19.67
N TYR A 78 -16.35 1.58 -20.37
CA TYR A 78 -14.93 1.37 -20.61
C TYR A 78 -14.18 2.58 -21.17
N PRO A 79 -14.69 3.33 -22.18
CA PRO A 79 -13.99 4.51 -22.68
C PRO A 79 -13.85 5.62 -21.65
N ALA A 80 -14.86 5.78 -20.75
CA ALA A 80 -14.82 6.75 -19.66
C ALA A 80 -13.81 6.34 -18.58
N ILE A 81 -13.78 5.05 -18.22
CA ILE A 81 -12.82 4.47 -17.28
C ILE A 81 -11.39 4.68 -17.80
N HIS A 82 -11.11 4.33 -19.03
CA HIS A 82 -9.80 4.55 -19.65
C HIS A 82 -9.38 6.02 -19.68
N ARG A 83 -10.32 6.92 -19.94
CA ARG A 83 -10.02 8.36 -19.91
C ARG A 83 -9.69 8.83 -18.51
N ALA A 84 -10.39 8.31 -17.50
CA ALA A 84 -10.11 8.59 -16.10
C ALA A 84 -8.72 8.04 -15.72
N ASN A 85 -8.44 6.77 -16.01
CA ASN A 85 -7.16 6.11 -15.70
C ASN A 85 -5.97 6.88 -16.27
N ARG A 86 -6.04 7.35 -17.52
CA ARG A 86 -4.98 8.17 -18.12
C ARG A 86 -4.70 9.47 -17.37
N LYS A 87 -5.72 10.11 -16.75
CA LYS A 87 -5.51 11.29 -15.92
C LYS A 87 -4.77 10.95 -14.64
N PHE A 88 -5.09 9.80 -14.04
CA PHE A 88 -4.40 9.30 -12.86
C PHE A 88 -2.95 8.92 -13.17
N ASP A 89 -2.71 8.25 -14.31
CA ASP A 89 -1.36 7.93 -14.75
C ASP A 89 -0.54 9.20 -14.96
N ALA A 90 -1.11 10.21 -15.61
CA ALA A 90 -0.45 11.49 -15.81
C ALA A 90 -0.14 12.20 -14.47
N PHE A 91 -1.06 12.12 -13.49
CA PHE A 91 -0.83 12.66 -12.16
C PHE A 91 0.27 11.88 -11.42
N TRP A 92 0.26 10.55 -11.48
CA TRP A 92 1.25 9.65 -10.90
C TRP A 92 2.65 9.93 -11.46
N GLU A 93 2.78 10.00 -12.78
CA GLU A 93 4.07 10.26 -13.42
C GLU A 93 4.63 11.66 -13.12
N LYS A 94 3.77 12.66 -13.06
CA LYS A 94 4.18 14.06 -12.91
C LYS A 94 4.51 14.45 -11.48
N ASN A 95 3.80 13.89 -10.49
CA ASN A 95 3.78 14.47 -9.14
C ASN A 95 4.48 13.62 -8.09
N TYR A 96 4.81 12.36 -8.40
CA TYR A 96 5.47 11.48 -7.44
C TYR A 96 6.96 11.29 -7.73
N ARG A 97 7.74 11.34 -6.68
CA ARG A 97 9.07 10.75 -6.66
C ARG A 97 8.91 9.29 -6.28
N LYS A 98 8.99 8.40 -7.25
CA LYS A 98 8.73 6.97 -7.11
C LYS A 98 9.86 6.11 -7.64
N THR A 99 9.83 4.83 -7.32
CA THR A 99 10.76 3.86 -7.89
C THR A 99 10.59 3.74 -9.41
N PRO A 100 11.67 3.46 -10.16
CA PRO A 100 11.64 3.44 -11.63
C PRO A 100 10.88 2.24 -12.21
N LYS A 101 10.67 1.20 -11.40
CA LYS A 101 9.94 -0.02 -11.78
C LYS A 101 8.93 -0.42 -10.71
N VAL A 102 8.03 -1.30 -11.09
CA VAL A 102 7.07 -1.95 -10.19
C VAL A 102 7.79 -3.00 -9.34
N TYR A 103 7.43 -3.07 -8.07
CA TYR A 103 7.87 -4.09 -7.12
C TYR A 103 6.71 -5.00 -6.72
N THR A 104 7.00 -6.28 -6.56
CA THR A 104 6.09 -7.35 -6.17
C THR A 104 6.79 -8.25 -5.16
N SER A 105 6.11 -9.28 -4.66
CA SER A 105 6.74 -10.30 -3.80
C SER A 105 8.02 -10.92 -4.41
N GLN A 106 8.14 -10.95 -5.73
CA GLN A 106 9.26 -11.59 -6.42
C GLN A 106 10.55 -10.77 -6.43
N ASN A 107 10.44 -9.43 -6.41
CA ASN A 107 11.61 -8.55 -6.57
C ASN A 107 11.73 -7.47 -5.50
N PHE A 108 10.91 -7.50 -4.44
CA PHE A 108 10.92 -6.48 -3.39
C PHE A 108 12.26 -6.39 -2.67
N ASN A 109 12.94 -7.52 -2.50
CA ASN A 109 14.26 -7.59 -1.86
C ASN A 109 15.41 -6.93 -2.64
N GLU A 110 15.16 -6.45 -3.86
CA GLU A 110 16.13 -5.63 -4.60
C GLU A 110 16.16 -4.16 -4.13
N LEU A 111 15.22 -3.76 -3.27
CA LEU A 111 15.18 -2.42 -2.70
C LEU A 111 16.29 -2.22 -1.67
N ASP A 112 16.90 -1.03 -1.71
CA ASP A 112 17.96 -0.63 -0.77
C ASP A 112 17.65 0.75 -0.19
N PHE A 113 16.80 0.78 0.83
CA PHE A 113 16.51 1.96 1.64
C PHE A 113 17.07 1.80 3.05
N ASP A 114 17.34 2.91 3.74
CA ASP A 114 17.78 2.92 5.14
C ASP A 114 16.61 2.64 6.10
N GLY A 115 15.37 2.77 5.62
CA GLY A 115 14.15 2.47 6.32
C GLY A 115 12.93 2.56 5.43
N TYR A 116 11.78 2.15 5.98
CA TYR A 116 10.52 2.16 5.25
C TYR A 116 9.43 2.81 6.10
N ILE A 117 8.49 3.48 5.42
CA ILE A 117 7.29 4.05 6.02
C ILE A 117 6.11 3.31 5.42
N CYS A 118 5.46 2.45 6.22
CA CYS A 118 4.35 1.59 5.81
C CYS A 118 3.01 2.23 6.19
N GLY A 119 2.13 2.36 5.21
CA GLY A 119 0.86 3.07 5.36
C GLY A 119 0.96 4.48 4.76
N SER A 120 -0.09 5.23 4.77
CA SER A 120 -1.43 5.04 5.34
C SER A 120 -2.29 4.03 4.53
N ASP A 121 -3.61 4.18 4.58
CA ASP A 121 -4.64 3.39 3.94
C ASP A 121 -4.98 2.06 4.67
N THR A 122 -5.88 1.23 4.10
CA THR A 122 -6.35 -0.05 4.66
C THR A 122 -5.32 -1.17 4.49
N VAL A 123 -4.04 -0.85 4.69
CA VAL A 123 -2.93 -1.77 4.45
C VAL A 123 -2.80 -2.88 5.51
N TRP A 124 -3.48 -2.75 6.65
CA TRP A 124 -3.53 -3.76 7.70
C TRP A 124 -4.89 -4.49 7.77
N ASP A 125 -5.74 -4.31 6.78
CA ASP A 125 -6.92 -5.15 6.57
C ASP A 125 -6.49 -6.48 5.91
N ILE A 126 -6.31 -7.52 6.75
CA ILE A 126 -5.83 -8.82 6.26
C ILE A 126 -6.89 -9.61 5.49
N GLU A 127 -8.16 -9.23 5.53
CA GLU A 127 -9.17 -9.81 4.64
C GLU A 127 -9.04 -9.23 3.23
N GLU A 128 -8.74 -7.94 3.14
CA GLU A 128 -8.53 -7.25 1.89
C GLU A 128 -7.22 -7.67 1.21
N THR A 129 -6.13 -7.71 1.97
CA THR A 129 -4.79 -8.09 1.48
C THR A 129 -4.60 -9.61 1.34
N LYS A 130 -5.62 -10.42 1.73
CA LYS A 130 -5.59 -11.89 1.71
C LYS A 130 -4.50 -12.48 2.60
N GLY A 131 -4.27 -11.86 3.73
CA GLY A 131 -3.30 -12.24 4.74
C GLY A 131 -2.39 -11.07 5.13
N PHE A 132 -1.42 -11.35 5.97
CA PHE A 132 -0.39 -10.37 6.36
C PHE A 132 0.55 -10.08 5.19
N ASP A 133 0.37 -8.95 4.51
CA ASP A 133 1.21 -8.56 3.39
C ASP A 133 2.60 -8.13 3.86
N LYS A 134 3.64 -8.76 3.34
CA LYS A 134 5.03 -8.54 3.78
C LYS A 134 5.51 -7.11 3.59
N GLY A 135 5.06 -6.42 2.54
CA GLY A 135 5.45 -5.03 2.27
C GLY A 135 4.81 -4.07 3.28
N PHE A 136 3.55 -4.30 3.64
CA PHE A 136 2.83 -3.45 4.57
C PHE A 136 3.20 -3.68 6.03
N PHE A 137 3.69 -4.88 6.36
CA PHE A 137 4.18 -5.24 7.69
C PHE A 137 5.71 -5.20 7.82
N ALA A 138 6.41 -4.60 6.86
CA ALA A 138 7.87 -4.45 6.85
C ALA A 138 8.62 -5.79 7.02
N ASP A 139 8.13 -6.87 6.39
CA ASP A 139 8.59 -8.25 6.59
C ASP A 139 9.35 -8.85 5.38
N TYR A 140 9.79 -8.05 4.43
CA TYR A 140 10.76 -8.49 3.44
C TYR A 140 12.18 -8.43 4.00
N ASP A 141 13.08 -9.32 3.55
CA ASP A 141 14.45 -9.42 4.07
C ASP A 141 15.18 -8.06 3.99
N CYS A 142 14.98 -7.30 2.91
CA CYS A 142 15.57 -5.97 2.74
C CYS A 142 15.07 -4.92 3.75
N MET A 143 13.97 -5.21 4.47
CA MET A 143 13.38 -4.33 5.48
C MET A 143 13.82 -4.70 6.91
N HIS A 144 14.30 -5.93 7.14
CA HIS A 144 14.69 -6.38 8.46
C HIS A 144 15.87 -5.58 9.01
N GLY A 145 15.77 -5.16 10.28
CA GLY A 145 16.80 -4.38 10.97
C GLY A 145 16.91 -2.91 10.50
N LYS A 146 16.10 -2.48 9.56
CA LYS A 146 16.07 -1.11 9.05
C LYS A 146 15.27 -0.18 9.97
N HIS A 147 15.22 1.11 9.62
CA HIS A 147 14.44 2.12 10.35
C HIS A 147 13.00 2.17 9.83
N ASN A 148 12.19 1.19 10.21
CA ASN A 148 10.82 1.11 9.72
C ASN A 148 9.84 1.80 10.67
N PHE A 149 8.84 2.47 10.09
CA PHE A 149 7.77 3.17 10.78
C PHE A 149 6.43 2.80 10.14
N SER A 150 5.39 2.67 10.95
CA SER A 150 4.05 2.66 10.42
C SER A 150 3.42 4.04 10.53
N TYR A 151 2.76 4.50 9.47
CA TYR A 151 2.08 5.78 9.43
C TYR A 151 0.61 5.59 9.09
N SER A 152 -0.24 5.69 10.11
CA SER A 152 -1.70 5.62 9.98
C SER A 152 -2.22 4.44 9.13
N PRO A 153 -1.67 3.20 9.24
CA PRO A 153 -2.32 2.06 8.65
C PRO A 153 -3.70 1.87 9.29
N SER A 154 -4.67 1.45 8.48
CA SER A 154 -6.01 1.11 8.93
C SER A 154 -6.23 -0.40 8.81
N THR A 155 -6.98 -0.96 9.75
CA THR A 155 -7.45 -2.35 9.69
C THR A 155 -8.70 -2.51 8.84
N GLY A 156 -9.24 -1.41 8.25
CA GLY A 156 -10.42 -1.44 7.37
C GLY A 156 -11.72 -1.89 8.04
N GLY A 157 -11.69 -2.11 9.34
CA GLY A 157 -12.78 -2.73 10.09
C GLY A 157 -12.53 -4.18 10.46
N TYR A 158 -11.41 -4.76 9.99
CA TYR A 158 -10.98 -6.08 10.45
C TYR A 158 -10.60 -6.02 11.93
N ALA A 159 -11.24 -6.87 12.74
CA ALA A 159 -10.88 -7.07 14.13
C ALA A 159 -9.92 -8.26 14.22
N PHE A 160 -8.65 -8.02 14.54
CA PHE A 160 -7.69 -9.09 14.75
C PHE A 160 -8.19 -10.06 15.83
N LYS A 161 -8.06 -11.35 15.53
CA LYS A 161 -8.48 -12.45 16.41
C LYS A 161 -7.30 -12.90 17.28
N GLU A 162 -7.59 -13.64 18.34
CA GLU A 162 -6.54 -14.22 19.17
C GLU A 162 -5.62 -15.17 18.38
N SER A 163 -6.16 -15.82 17.33
CA SER A 163 -5.35 -16.63 16.40
C SER A 163 -4.29 -15.84 15.64
N ASP A 164 -4.51 -14.54 15.46
CA ASP A 164 -3.60 -13.66 14.69
C ASP A 164 -2.50 -13.08 15.57
N ARG A 165 -2.67 -13.12 16.91
CA ARG A 165 -1.80 -12.46 17.90
C ARG A 165 -0.32 -12.80 17.73
N SER A 166 0.00 -14.08 17.62
CA SER A 166 1.40 -14.52 17.53
C SER A 166 2.11 -13.94 16.32
N GLU A 167 1.47 -14.02 15.15
CA GLU A 167 2.04 -13.48 13.92
C GLU A 167 2.04 -11.96 13.93
N LEU A 168 0.97 -11.34 14.42
CA LEU A 168 0.88 -9.89 14.56
C LEU A 168 2.00 -9.34 15.45
N THR A 169 2.24 -9.95 16.63
CA THR A 169 3.33 -9.57 17.55
C THR A 169 4.69 -9.63 16.86
N ARG A 170 4.94 -10.72 16.12
CA ARG A 170 6.19 -10.88 15.37
C ARG A 170 6.36 -9.74 14.35
N LEU A 171 5.31 -9.44 13.58
CA LEU A 171 5.32 -8.44 12.52
C LEU A 171 5.44 -7.01 13.06
N LEU A 172 4.76 -6.70 14.15
CA LEU A 172 4.85 -5.38 14.80
C LEU A 172 6.26 -5.10 15.31
N GLY A 173 7.00 -6.15 15.69
CA GLY A 173 8.42 -6.05 16.06
C GLY A 173 9.34 -5.53 14.95
N ASN A 174 8.90 -5.52 13.69
CA ASN A 174 9.65 -4.95 12.58
C ASN A 174 9.67 -3.41 12.59
N PHE A 175 8.82 -2.77 13.39
CA PHE A 175 8.67 -1.31 13.42
C PHE A 175 9.30 -0.68 14.65
N ARG A 176 9.95 0.47 14.48
CA ARG A 176 10.46 1.29 15.57
C ARG A 176 9.37 2.12 16.25
N SER A 177 8.34 2.47 15.50
CA SER A 177 7.19 3.22 15.98
C SER A 177 5.98 2.92 15.12
N ILE A 178 4.84 2.82 15.76
CA ILE A 178 3.57 2.48 15.17
C ILE A 178 2.57 3.60 15.47
N ALA A 179 1.99 4.18 14.42
CA ALA A 179 0.93 5.17 14.50
C ALA A 179 -0.28 4.67 13.72
N LEU A 180 -1.33 4.25 14.41
CA LEU A 180 -2.58 3.76 13.83
C LEU A 180 -3.50 4.91 13.40
N ARG A 181 -4.37 4.65 12.43
CA ARG A 181 -5.39 5.59 11.98
C ARG A 181 -6.55 5.68 12.96
N GLU A 182 -7.07 4.56 13.41
CA GLU A 182 -8.23 4.44 14.30
C GLU A 182 -7.88 3.78 15.64
N LYS A 183 -8.70 4.07 16.66
CA LYS A 183 -8.56 3.46 17.98
C LYS A 183 -9.16 2.05 18.06
N GLU A 184 -10.14 1.75 17.23
CA GLU A 184 -10.90 0.49 17.25
C GLU A 184 -10.02 -0.73 16.98
N GLY A 185 -9.00 -0.59 16.13
CA GLY A 185 -8.00 -1.64 15.87
C GLY A 185 -6.84 -1.67 16.87
N ALA A 186 -6.79 -0.71 17.83
CA ALA A 186 -5.63 -0.55 18.67
C ALA A 186 -5.51 -1.58 19.81
N GLY A 187 -6.62 -2.17 20.26
CA GLY A 187 -6.64 -3.03 21.45
C GLY A 187 -5.61 -4.15 21.38
N ILE A 188 -5.80 -5.11 20.47
CA ILE A 188 -4.88 -6.24 20.33
C ILE A 188 -3.46 -5.81 19.92
N ILE A 189 -3.33 -4.71 19.16
CA ILE A 189 -2.04 -4.18 18.73
C ILE A 189 -1.26 -3.58 19.90
N GLN A 190 -1.96 -2.95 20.86
CA GLN A 190 -1.34 -2.39 22.07
C GLN A 190 -0.88 -3.47 23.04
N ASP A 191 -1.54 -4.63 22.99
CA ASP A 191 -1.26 -5.75 23.87
C ASP A 191 -0.17 -6.69 23.29
N CYS A 192 0.27 -6.44 22.06
CA CYS A 192 1.37 -7.13 21.39
C CYS A 192 2.70 -6.43 21.63
#